data_fa2469d37febd5780c4db4db84f851fc
#
_entry.id   fa2469d37febd5780c4db4db84f851fc
#
_cell.length_a   1.000
_cell.length_b   1.000
_cell.length_c   1.000
_cell.angle_alpha   90.00
_cell.angle_beta   90.00
_cell.angle_gamma   90.00
#
_symmetry.space_group_name_H-M   'P 1'
#
loop_
_entity.id
_entity.type
_entity.pdbx_description
1 polymer ?
#
loop_
_entity_poly.entity_id
_entity_poly.type
_entity_poly.pdbx_seq_one_letter_code
_entity_poly.pdbx_strand_id
1 'polypeptide(L)'
;MLSITTLAVGCAANTAEGRARQVQKDIVNWGIISTARIANTFAQDVRHCTNSKLYAVASRNIKDAKHFAHNHQIPHAYGSYTSMLEDPNIDAVYIATPHTLHCENAIQAMQAGKHVLCEKPATTSLPLLEHMIAEARAQDRFFMEAMWTYFLPAILKSKAWVESGEIGELLHIKASFGFPVHYEPKSREYAKELGGGCLLDMGIYPIALDALFNISEPTTEFISHHLAPNGVEDDVTWIYQRGQVTSTLHTSFRSQLNNDAWFIGSKGTIRIPDFWSAKECFLYDGNSLVEHFADAREGSGFEFEISHASDKILKGEKESSIVSHMISRQLIKRLNDIRLN
;
A
#
# COMPACT_ATOMS: atom_id res chain seq x y z
N MET A 1 -67.42 -37.77 -41.93
CA MET A 1 -66.51 -38.51 -41.03
C MET A 1 -65.73 -37.47 -40.18
N LEU A 2 -66.12 -37.32 -38.91
CA LEU A 2 -65.50 -36.39 -38.00
C LEU A 2 -64.27 -37.03 -37.38
N SER A 3 -63.15 -36.29 -37.37
CA SER A 3 -61.97 -36.68 -36.61
C SER A 3 -61.85 -35.74 -35.40
N ILE A 4 -61.79 -36.32 -34.23
CA ILE A 4 -61.71 -35.66 -32.93
C ILE A 4 -60.23 -35.52 -32.62
N THR A 5 -59.68 -34.26 -32.47
CA THR A 5 -58.34 -34.00 -32.04
C THR A 5 -58.34 -33.67 -30.55
N THR A 6 -57.72 -34.52 -29.78
CA THR A 6 -57.56 -34.39 -28.31
C THR A 6 -56.45 -33.35 -28.00
N LEU A 7 -56.84 -32.28 -27.28
CA LEU A 7 -55.87 -31.32 -26.69
C LEU A 7 -55.27 -31.89 -25.39
N ALA A 8 -53.96 -32.08 -25.35
CA ALA A 8 -53.25 -32.35 -24.12
C ALA A 8 -52.81 -31.03 -23.48
N VAL A 9 -53.35 -30.73 -22.29
CA VAL A 9 -52.94 -29.61 -21.46
C VAL A 9 -51.72 -30.03 -20.67
N GLY A 10 -50.54 -29.49 -21.07
CA GLY A 10 -49.29 -29.65 -20.34
C GLY A 10 -49.24 -28.64 -19.20
N CYS A 11 -49.28 -29.12 -17.96
CA CYS A 11 -49.10 -28.37 -16.75
C CYS A 11 -47.60 -28.07 -16.61
N ALA A 12 -47.17 -26.84 -16.91
CA ALA A 12 -45.79 -26.38 -16.65
C ALA A 12 -45.66 -26.04 -15.15
N ALA A 13 -44.96 -26.90 -14.41
CA ALA A 13 -44.55 -26.62 -13.03
C ALA A 13 -43.51 -25.48 -13.02
N ASN A 14 -43.92 -24.35 -12.50
CA ASN A 14 -43.09 -23.19 -12.31
C ASN A 14 -42.24 -23.40 -11.05
N THR A 15 -41.05 -23.96 -11.18
CA THR A 15 -40.03 -24.02 -10.11
C THR A 15 -39.38 -22.67 -10.01
N ALA A 16 -39.96 -21.79 -9.20
CA ALA A 16 -39.28 -20.59 -8.72
C ALA A 16 -38.20 -21.03 -7.72
N GLU A 17 -37.02 -21.38 -8.22
CA GLU A 17 -35.83 -21.49 -7.39
C GLU A 17 -35.54 -20.11 -6.77
N GLY A 18 -35.76 -20.02 -5.46
CA GLY A 18 -35.48 -18.85 -4.67
C GLY A 18 -33.96 -18.57 -4.68
N ARG A 19 -33.52 -17.65 -5.52
CA ARG A 19 -32.26 -16.99 -5.31
C ARG A 19 -32.34 -16.27 -3.96
N ALA A 20 -31.74 -16.88 -2.94
CA ALA A 20 -31.49 -16.19 -1.69
C ALA A 20 -30.79 -14.86 -2.03
N ARG A 21 -31.43 -13.73 -1.72
CA ARG A 21 -30.78 -12.42 -1.77
C ARG A 21 -29.58 -12.52 -0.85
N GLN A 22 -28.38 -12.60 -1.40
CA GLN A 22 -27.17 -12.35 -0.63
C GLN A 22 -27.37 -10.96 -0.03
N VAL A 23 -27.43 -10.90 1.30
CA VAL A 23 -27.40 -9.63 2.03
C VAL A 23 -26.08 -8.99 1.64
N GLN A 24 -26.15 -7.89 0.89
CA GLN A 24 -24.98 -7.15 0.48
C GLN A 24 -24.28 -6.71 1.75
N LYS A 25 -23.05 -7.13 1.94
CA LYS A 25 -22.23 -6.76 3.10
C LYS A 25 -21.72 -5.34 2.88
N ASP A 26 -21.96 -4.46 3.82
CA ASP A 26 -21.59 -3.06 3.73
C ASP A 26 -20.28 -2.73 4.48
N ILE A 27 -19.75 -3.68 5.25
CA ILE A 27 -18.57 -3.51 6.12
C ILE A 27 -17.63 -4.70 5.95
N VAL A 28 -16.34 -4.43 5.76
CA VAL A 28 -15.25 -5.42 5.75
C VAL A 28 -14.73 -5.62 7.17
N ASN A 29 -14.73 -6.87 7.64
CA ASN A 29 -14.10 -7.27 8.91
C ASN A 29 -12.61 -7.53 8.68
N TRP A 30 -11.76 -6.69 9.24
CA TRP A 30 -10.31 -6.78 9.12
C TRP A 30 -9.68 -7.59 10.25
N GLY A 31 -8.75 -8.47 9.89
CA GLY A 31 -7.78 -9.07 10.81
C GLY A 31 -6.40 -8.44 10.63
N ILE A 32 -5.62 -8.33 11.70
CA ILE A 32 -4.22 -7.88 11.62
C ILE A 32 -3.29 -9.07 11.85
N ILE A 33 -2.36 -9.31 10.92
CA ILE A 33 -1.25 -10.27 11.04
C ILE A 33 -0.02 -9.54 11.56
N SER A 34 0.38 -9.80 12.79
CA SER A 34 1.46 -9.19 13.57
C SER A 34 0.99 -8.01 14.44
N THR A 35 1.70 -7.82 15.54
CA THR A 35 1.54 -6.70 16.50
C THR A 35 2.70 -5.71 16.40
N ALA A 36 3.28 -5.55 15.19
CA ALA A 36 4.36 -4.61 14.92
C ALA A 36 3.92 -3.15 15.13
N ARG A 37 4.92 -2.24 15.24
CA ARG A 37 4.65 -0.82 15.47
C ARG A 37 3.63 -0.23 14.48
N ILE A 38 3.78 -0.56 13.19
CA ILE A 38 2.89 -0.03 12.14
C ILE A 38 1.45 -0.53 12.26
N ALA A 39 1.24 -1.72 12.84
CA ALA A 39 -0.10 -2.26 13.10
C ALA A 39 -0.92 -1.36 14.06
N ASN A 40 -0.24 -0.59 14.95
CA ASN A 40 -0.94 0.37 15.81
C ASN A 40 -1.58 1.50 14.99
N THR A 41 -0.88 1.99 13.96
CA THR A 41 -1.43 3.03 13.08
C THR A 41 -2.65 2.51 12.34
N PHE A 42 -2.58 1.32 11.75
CA PHE A 42 -3.74 0.69 11.11
C PHE A 42 -4.92 0.53 12.09
N ALA A 43 -4.66 0.03 13.30
CA ALA A 43 -5.70 -0.19 14.32
C ALA A 43 -6.33 1.12 14.83
N GLN A 44 -5.61 2.22 14.78
CA GLN A 44 -6.14 3.55 15.11
C GLN A 44 -6.98 4.11 13.96
N ASP A 45 -6.45 4.06 12.74
CA ASP A 45 -7.03 4.74 11.59
C ASP A 45 -8.26 4.01 11.01
N VAL A 46 -8.36 2.69 11.16
CA VAL A 46 -9.56 1.94 10.75
C VAL A 46 -10.85 2.45 11.40
N ARG A 47 -10.76 3.12 12.56
CA ARG A 47 -11.90 3.71 13.28
C ARG A 47 -12.51 4.90 12.55
N HIS A 48 -11.77 5.53 11.64
CA HIS A 48 -12.23 6.63 10.81
C HIS A 48 -12.92 6.14 9.52
N CYS A 49 -12.95 4.81 9.28
CA CYS A 49 -13.54 4.21 8.09
C CYS A 49 -14.98 3.76 8.35
N THR A 50 -15.90 4.17 7.49
CA THR A 50 -17.33 3.78 7.61
C THR A 50 -17.64 2.40 7.06
N ASN A 51 -16.77 1.88 6.16
CA ASN A 51 -16.90 0.60 5.47
C ASN A 51 -15.98 -0.51 6.01
N SER A 52 -15.34 -0.27 7.15
CA SER A 52 -14.32 -1.15 7.73
C SER A 52 -14.52 -1.32 9.23
N LYS A 53 -14.21 -2.51 9.73
CA LYS A 53 -14.21 -2.83 11.15
C LYS A 53 -13.02 -3.68 11.50
N LEU A 54 -12.28 -3.30 12.54
CA LEU A 54 -11.23 -4.14 13.08
C LEU A 54 -11.85 -5.23 13.95
N TYR A 55 -11.70 -6.48 13.51
CA TYR A 55 -12.35 -7.64 14.10
C TYR A 55 -11.38 -8.52 14.88
N ALA A 56 -10.15 -8.69 14.39
CA ALA A 56 -9.19 -9.62 14.98
C ALA A 56 -7.74 -9.14 14.87
N VAL A 57 -6.89 -9.67 15.74
CA VAL A 57 -5.44 -9.57 15.64
C VAL A 57 -4.78 -10.90 15.98
N ALA A 58 -3.71 -11.24 15.27
CA ALA A 58 -2.90 -12.41 15.55
C ALA A 58 -1.43 -12.07 15.77
N SER A 59 -0.82 -12.76 16.71
CA SER A 59 0.62 -12.78 16.93
C SER A 59 1.09 -14.21 17.18
N ARG A 60 2.37 -14.48 16.95
CA ARG A 60 3.01 -15.77 17.32
C ARG A 60 3.00 -16.03 18.82
N ASN A 61 2.72 -15.01 19.63
CA ASN A 61 2.56 -15.07 21.06
C ASN A 61 1.17 -14.53 21.44
N ILE A 62 0.35 -15.40 22.02
CA ILE A 62 -1.02 -15.02 22.42
C ILE A 62 -1.07 -13.88 23.45
N LYS A 63 -0.04 -13.72 24.30
CA LYS A 63 0.01 -12.62 25.27
C LYS A 63 0.15 -11.28 24.56
N ASP A 64 0.98 -11.20 23.51
CA ASP A 64 1.17 -10.00 22.71
C ASP A 64 -0.10 -9.67 21.92
N ALA A 65 -0.76 -10.69 21.34
CA ALA A 65 -2.03 -10.52 20.66
C ALA A 65 -3.12 -9.98 21.59
N LYS A 66 -3.25 -10.55 22.81
CA LYS A 66 -4.21 -10.10 23.81
C LYS A 66 -3.90 -8.69 24.32
N HIS A 67 -2.64 -8.36 24.53
CA HIS A 67 -2.23 -7.01 24.94
C HIS A 67 -2.58 -5.98 23.85
N PHE A 68 -2.24 -6.27 22.60
CA PHE A 68 -2.58 -5.42 21.47
C PHE A 68 -4.11 -5.27 21.32
N ALA A 69 -4.84 -6.38 21.39
CA ALA A 69 -6.30 -6.39 21.30
C ALA A 69 -6.95 -5.53 22.41
N HIS A 70 -6.45 -5.63 23.63
CA HIS A 70 -6.93 -4.80 24.75
C HIS A 70 -6.71 -3.31 24.47
N ASN A 71 -5.51 -2.91 24.05
CA ASN A 71 -5.14 -1.51 23.82
C ASN A 71 -5.96 -0.87 22.70
N HIS A 72 -6.33 -1.66 21.68
CA HIS A 72 -7.08 -1.20 20.52
C HIS A 72 -8.57 -1.62 20.53
N GLN A 73 -9.06 -2.26 21.61
CA GLN A 73 -10.45 -2.71 21.77
C GLN A 73 -10.87 -3.67 20.64
N ILE A 74 -9.96 -4.57 20.23
CA ILE A 74 -10.21 -5.58 19.21
C ILE A 74 -10.89 -6.79 19.87
N PRO A 75 -12.04 -7.27 19.36
CA PRO A 75 -12.81 -8.32 20.03
C PRO A 75 -12.11 -9.66 20.08
N HIS A 76 -11.28 -10.00 19.08
CA HIS A 76 -10.67 -11.33 18.97
C HIS A 76 -9.15 -11.27 18.87
N ALA A 77 -8.46 -12.11 19.67
CA ALA A 77 -7.00 -12.22 19.69
C ALA A 77 -6.58 -13.68 19.51
N TYR A 78 -5.68 -13.93 18.55
CA TYR A 78 -5.21 -15.27 18.18
C TYR A 78 -3.72 -15.43 18.46
N GLY A 79 -3.32 -16.63 18.92
CA GLY A 79 -1.93 -16.99 19.21
C GLY A 79 -1.14 -17.51 18.00
N SER A 80 -1.80 -17.62 16.85
CA SER A 80 -1.17 -17.96 15.57
C SER A 80 -1.91 -17.31 14.41
N TYR A 81 -1.21 -17.08 13.31
CA TYR A 81 -1.81 -16.55 12.09
C TYR A 81 -2.83 -17.53 11.50
N THR A 82 -2.48 -18.81 11.46
CA THR A 82 -3.36 -19.88 10.95
C THR A 82 -4.70 -19.89 11.67
N SER A 83 -4.70 -19.89 13.03
CA SER A 83 -5.95 -19.91 13.78
C SER A 83 -6.84 -18.69 13.52
N MET A 84 -6.23 -17.52 13.24
CA MET A 84 -7.00 -16.33 12.83
C MET A 84 -7.57 -16.48 11.42
N LEU A 85 -6.79 -17.04 10.49
CA LEU A 85 -7.21 -17.22 9.10
C LEU A 85 -8.35 -18.22 8.95
N GLU A 86 -8.50 -19.17 9.89
CA GLU A 86 -9.61 -20.13 9.95
C GLU A 86 -10.94 -19.50 10.39
N ASP A 87 -10.95 -18.29 10.96
CA ASP A 87 -12.19 -17.62 11.38
C ASP A 87 -12.98 -17.13 10.14
N PRO A 88 -14.21 -17.67 9.91
CA PRO A 88 -15.03 -17.30 8.75
C PRO A 88 -15.59 -15.86 8.81
N ASN A 89 -15.52 -15.20 9.96
CA ASN A 89 -16.03 -13.84 10.12
C ASN A 89 -15.02 -12.78 9.67
N ILE A 90 -13.77 -13.17 9.38
CA ILE A 90 -12.74 -12.28 8.85
C ILE A 90 -12.83 -12.29 7.31
N ASP A 91 -12.94 -11.11 6.71
CA ASP A 91 -13.00 -10.94 5.25
C ASP A 91 -11.63 -10.66 4.65
N ALA A 92 -10.88 -9.81 5.32
CA ALA A 92 -9.61 -9.30 4.84
C ALA A 92 -8.58 -9.24 5.97
N VAL A 93 -7.31 -9.33 5.59
CA VAL A 93 -6.20 -9.17 6.54
C VAL A 93 -5.26 -8.06 6.10
N TYR A 94 -4.77 -7.32 7.10
CA TYR A 94 -3.65 -6.42 6.98
C TYR A 94 -2.39 -7.11 7.48
N ILE A 95 -1.36 -7.20 6.62
CA ILE A 95 -0.10 -7.89 6.92
C ILE A 95 0.96 -6.88 7.29
N ALA A 96 1.41 -6.93 8.55
CA ALA A 96 2.41 -6.04 9.14
C ALA A 96 3.63 -6.79 9.69
N THR A 97 3.98 -7.91 9.08
CA THR A 97 5.19 -8.70 9.40
C THR A 97 6.45 -8.06 8.83
N PRO A 98 7.67 -8.53 9.12
CA PRO A 98 8.86 -8.13 8.38
C PRO A 98 8.76 -8.43 6.87
N HIS A 99 9.43 -7.64 6.05
CA HIS A 99 9.33 -7.66 4.58
C HIS A 99 9.50 -9.06 3.96
N THR A 100 10.43 -9.87 4.49
CA THR A 100 10.72 -11.22 3.99
C THR A 100 9.61 -12.24 4.26
N LEU A 101 8.67 -11.93 5.17
CA LEU A 101 7.54 -12.78 5.52
C LEU A 101 6.23 -12.39 4.84
N HIS A 102 6.20 -11.27 4.10
CA HIS A 102 4.98 -10.77 3.46
C HIS A 102 4.41 -11.78 2.47
N CYS A 103 5.26 -12.32 1.59
CA CYS A 103 4.83 -13.23 0.53
C CYS A 103 4.17 -14.50 1.11
N GLU A 104 4.82 -15.17 2.05
CA GLU A 104 4.28 -16.37 2.69
C GLU A 104 2.94 -16.10 3.39
N ASN A 105 2.89 -15.03 4.21
CA ASN A 105 1.67 -14.69 4.94
C ASN A 105 0.52 -14.29 4.00
N ALA A 106 0.81 -13.61 2.91
CA ALA A 106 -0.19 -13.22 1.92
C ALA A 106 -0.77 -14.44 1.18
N ILE A 107 0.09 -15.37 0.78
CA ILE A 107 -0.33 -16.62 0.14
C ILE A 107 -1.21 -17.44 1.08
N GLN A 108 -0.79 -17.65 2.33
CA GLN A 108 -1.58 -18.37 3.33
C GLN A 108 -2.95 -17.71 3.56
N ALA A 109 -2.99 -16.37 3.64
CA ALA A 109 -4.24 -15.64 3.81
C ALA A 109 -5.19 -15.81 2.62
N MET A 110 -4.67 -15.68 1.39
CA MET A 110 -5.48 -15.86 0.18
C MET A 110 -6.00 -17.30 0.04
N GLN A 111 -5.17 -18.31 0.34
CA GLN A 111 -5.57 -19.73 0.37
C GLN A 111 -6.66 -20.01 1.41
N ALA A 112 -6.63 -19.29 2.55
CA ALA A 112 -7.70 -19.33 3.56
C ALA A 112 -8.93 -18.50 3.17
N GLY A 113 -8.98 -17.98 1.93
CA GLY A 113 -10.13 -17.23 1.41
C GLY A 113 -10.19 -15.77 1.83
N LYS A 114 -9.09 -15.19 2.38
CA LYS A 114 -9.08 -13.79 2.84
C LYS A 114 -8.55 -12.86 1.74
N HIS A 115 -9.07 -11.64 1.70
CA HIS A 115 -8.50 -10.53 0.95
C HIS A 115 -7.27 -9.99 1.67
N VAL A 116 -6.34 -9.37 0.95
CA VAL A 116 -5.04 -8.97 1.50
C VAL A 116 -4.71 -7.52 1.19
N LEU A 117 -4.42 -6.75 2.24
CA LEU A 117 -3.68 -5.50 2.21
C LEU A 117 -2.32 -5.77 2.87
N CYS A 118 -1.23 -5.67 2.10
CA CYS A 118 0.11 -6.02 2.57
C CYS A 118 1.00 -4.79 2.67
N GLU A 119 1.67 -4.61 3.83
CA GLU A 119 2.63 -3.52 4.02
C GLU A 119 3.66 -3.43 2.90
N LYS A 120 4.07 -2.18 2.67
CA LYS A 120 5.13 -1.84 1.71
C LYS A 120 6.54 -2.16 2.26
N PRO A 121 7.49 -2.51 1.40
CA PRO A 121 7.25 -3.08 0.08
C PRO A 121 6.52 -4.41 0.20
N ALA A 122 5.59 -4.68 -0.70
CA ALA A 122 4.79 -5.92 -0.65
C ALA A 122 5.66 -7.17 -0.60
N THR A 123 6.88 -7.08 -1.11
CA THR A 123 7.89 -8.15 -1.07
C THR A 123 9.28 -7.58 -1.32
N THR A 124 10.31 -8.44 -1.24
CA THR A 124 11.71 -8.05 -1.46
C THR A 124 12.21 -8.30 -2.88
N SER A 125 11.40 -8.94 -3.74
CA SER A 125 11.78 -9.22 -5.14
C SER A 125 10.59 -9.39 -6.07
N LEU A 126 10.80 -9.08 -7.36
CA LEU A 126 9.75 -9.22 -8.38
C LEU A 126 9.21 -10.66 -8.51
N PRO A 127 10.01 -11.74 -8.51
CA PRO A 127 9.46 -13.10 -8.56
C PRO A 127 8.51 -13.43 -7.42
N LEU A 128 8.79 -12.96 -6.20
CA LEU A 128 7.90 -13.16 -5.05
C LEU A 128 6.60 -12.37 -5.23
N LEU A 129 6.64 -11.15 -5.76
CA LEU A 129 5.44 -10.37 -6.07
C LEU A 129 4.57 -11.07 -7.12
N GLU A 130 5.19 -11.61 -8.17
CA GLU A 130 4.45 -12.37 -9.20
C GLU A 130 3.76 -13.59 -8.61
N HIS A 131 4.40 -14.26 -7.66
CA HIS A 131 3.79 -15.38 -6.94
C HIS A 131 2.56 -14.94 -6.14
N MET A 132 2.66 -13.83 -5.39
CA MET A 132 1.52 -13.25 -4.64
C MET A 132 0.37 -12.88 -5.58
N ILE A 133 0.65 -12.25 -6.72
CA ILE A 133 -0.36 -11.84 -7.71
C ILE A 133 -1.01 -13.06 -8.36
N ALA A 134 -0.23 -14.09 -8.69
CA ALA A 134 -0.74 -15.34 -9.25
C ALA A 134 -1.68 -16.04 -8.27
N GLU A 135 -1.30 -16.09 -6.99
CA GLU A 135 -2.14 -16.68 -5.94
C GLU A 135 -3.44 -15.87 -5.72
N ALA A 136 -3.36 -14.55 -5.70
CA ALA A 136 -4.55 -13.69 -5.57
C ALA A 136 -5.57 -13.97 -6.70
N ARG A 137 -5.08 -14.16 -7.92
CA ARG A 137 -5.91 -14.53 -9.08
C ARG A 137 -6.48 -15.96 -8.96
N ALA A 138 -5.65 -16.93 -8.56
CA ALA A 138 -6.05 -18.32 -8.40
C ALA A 138 -7.14 -18.49 -7.35
N GLN A 139 -7.05 -17.75 -6.24
CA GLN A 139 -8.02 -17.78 -5.14
C GLN A 139 -9.17 -16.79 -5.30
N ASP A 140 -9.20 -16.00 -6.38
CA ASP A 140 -10.19 -14.96 -6.62
C ASP A 140 -10.29 -13.97 -5.42
N ARG A 141 -9.13 -13.50 -4.93
CA ARG A 141 -9.04 -12.58 -3.78
C ARG A 141 -8.49 -11.22 -4.22
N PHE A 142 -8.95 -10.18 -3.52
CA PHE A 142 -8.35 -8.84 -3.63
C PHE A 142 -6.96 -8.87 -2.99
N PHE A 143 -5.98 -8.28 -3.69
CA PHE A 143 -4.65 -8.02 -3.17
C PHE A 143 -4.20 -6.61 -3.54
N MET A 144 -3.69 -5.87 -2.56
CA MET A 144 -3.11 -4.53 -2.72
C MET A 144 -1.88 -4.37 -1.84
N GLU A 145 -0.83 -3.74 -2.36
CA GLU A 145 0.29 -3.21 -1.60
C GLU A 145 -0.14 -1.93 -0.87
N ALA A 146 0.18 -1.81 0.42
CA ALA A 146 -0.18 -0.68 1.27
C ALA A 146 0.74 0.52 1.04
N MET A 147 0.71 1.09 -0.16
CA MET A 147 1.38 2.34 -0.50
C MET A 147 0.46 3.53 -0.16
N TRP A 148 0.20 3.69 1.12
CA TRP A 148 -0.75 4.63 1.67
C TRP A 148 -0.57 6.09 1.24
N THR A 149 0.67 6.50 0.96
CA THR A 149 1.01 7.84 0.45
C THR A 149 0.20 8.21 -0.80
N TYR A 150 -0.11 7.25 -1.67
CA TYR A 150 -0.88 7.48 -2.91
C TYR A 150 -2.32 7.90 -2.68
N PHE A 151 -2.84 7.70 -1.48
CA PHE A 151 -4.21 8.01 -1.10
C PHE A 151 -4.34 9.33 -0.33
N LEU A 152 -3.21 9.95 0.05
CA LEU A 152 -3.22 11.17 0.85
C LEU A 152 -3.77 12.35 0.05
N PRO A 153 -4.72 13.14 0.60
CA PRO A 153 -5.33 14.27 -0.10
C PRO A 153 -4.33 15.29 -0.62
N ALA A 154 -3.26 15.59 0.12
CA ALA A 154 -2.22 16.52 -0.32
C ALA A 154 -1.41 15.99 -1.53
N ILE A 155 -1.17 14.68 -1.59
CA ILE A 155 -0.53 14.03 -2.75
C ILE A 155 -1.46 14.07 -3.97
N LEU A 156 -2.74 13.75 -3.78
CA LEU A 156 -3.75 13.80 -4.85
C LEU A 156 -3.95 15.22 -5.37
N LYS A 157 -3.96 16.23 -4.48
CA LYS A 157 -4.03 17.65 -4.86
C LYS A 157 -2.80 18.08 -5.66
N SER A 158 -1.60 17.69 -5.21
CA SER A 158 -0.36 17.97 -5.94
C SER A 158 -0.35 17.34 -7.34
N LYS A 159 -0.84 16.11 -7.44
CA LYS A 159 -1.00 15.41 -8.73
C LYS A 159 -1.97 16.18 -9.65
N ALA A 160 -3.10 16.61 -9.12
CA ALA A 160 -4.06 17.40 -9.88
C ALA A 160 -3.46 18.71 -10.40
N TRP A 161 -2.64 19.43 -9.63
CA TRP A 161 -1.94 20.63 -10.09
C TRP A 161 -0.94 20.34 -11.22
N VAL A 162 -0.22 19.22 -11.16
CA VAL A 162 0.68 18.83 -12.28
C VAL A 162 -0.14 18.51 -13.53
N GLU A 163 -1.20 17.72 -13.39
CA GLU A 163 -2.06 17.30 -14.52
C GLU A 163 -2.85 18.44 -15.16
N SER A 164 -3.24 19.45 -14.36
CA SER A 164 -3.90 20.67 -14.87
C SER A 164 -2.93 21.68 -15.49
N GLY A 165 -1.61 21.43 -15.40
CA GLY A 165 -0.58 22.30 -15.98
C GLY A 165 -0.26 23.56 -15.18
N GLU A 166 -0.62 23.61 -13.88
CA GLU A 166 -0.36 24.76 -13.00
C GLU A 166 1.13 25.09 -12.91
N ILE A 167 2.00 24.09 -12.99
CA ILE A 167 3.47 24.28 -13.01
C ILE A 167 4.06 24.26 -14.42
N GLY A 168 3.22 24.18 -15.48
CA GLY A 168 3.70 23.99 -16.85
C GLY A 168 4.26 22.60 -17.09
N GLU A 169 5.31 22.48 -17.93
CA GLU A 169 6.01 21.20 -18.16
C GLU A 169 6.83 20.81 -16.94
N LEU A 170 6.68 19.59 -16.46
CA LEU A 170 7.48 19.06 -15.35
C LEU A 170 8.93 18.88 -15.81
N LEU A 171 9.88 19.45 -15.08
CA LEU A 171 11.31 19.43 -15.40
C LEU A 171 12.13 18.68 -14.35
N HIS A 172 11.82 18.86 -13.06
CA HIS A 172 12.53 18.18 -11.98
C HIS A 172 11.58 17.62 -10.93
N ILE A 173 11.95 16.44 -10.41
CA ILE A 173 11.39 15.83 -9.19
C ILE A 173 12.51 15.70 -8.19
N LYS A 174 12.32 16.22 -6.97
CA LYS A 174 13.26 16.04 -5.87
C LYS A 174 12.50 15.49 -4.68
N ALA A 175 12.96 14.41 -4.09
CA ALA A 175 12.38 13.88 -2.87
C ALA A 175 13.48 13.27 -1.98
N SER A 176 13.40 13.55 -0.69
CA SER A 176 14.32 12.98 0.29
C SER A 176 13.56 12.49 1.50
N PHE A 177 13.90 11.29 1.99
CA PHE A 177 13.31 10.70 3.18
C PHE A 177 14.37 10.02 4.02
N GLY A 178 14.66 10.55 5.21
CA GLY A 178 15.69 10.01 6.09
C GLY A 178 15.55 10.47 7.52
N PHE A 179 15.85 9.53 8.42
CA PHE A 179 15.97 9.76 9.87
C PHE A 179 17.18 9.00 10.37
N PRO A 180 17.93 9.56 11.37
CA PRO A 180 19.01 8.82 11.98
C PRO A 180 18.49 7.60 12.72
N VAL A 181 18.95 6.42 12.33
CA VAL A 181 18.67 5.13 12.96
C VAL A 181 19.96 4.59 13.56
N HIS A 182 19.93 4.32 14.87
CA HIS A 182 21.12 3.75 15.52
C HIS A 182 21.44 2.37 14.92
N TYR A 183 22.72 2.18 14.55
CA TYR A 183 23.14 0.89 14.00
C TYR A 183 23.09 -0.21 15.04
N GLU A 184 22.22 -1.18 14.84
CA GLU A 184 22.13 -2.41 15.57
C GLU A 184 21.88 -3.54 14.55
N PRO A 185 22.86 -4.45 14.31
CA PRO A 185 22.79 -5.39 13.19
C PRO A 185 21.64 -6.41 13.30
N LYS A 186 21.05 -6.56 14.48
CA LYS A 186 19.88 -7.44 14.73
C LYS A 186 18.55 -6.69 14.78
N SER A 187 18.58 -5.35 14.71
CA SER A 187 17.33 -4.59 14.62
C SER A 187 16.64 -4.86 13.28
N ARG A 188 15.32 -4.64 13.22
CA ARG A 188 14.55 -4.78 11.98
C ARG A 188 15.13 -3.94 10.83
N GLU A 189 15.60 -2.75 11.17
CA GLU A 189 16.12 -1.78 10.22
C GLU A 189 17.42 -2.24 9.55
N TYR A 190 18.25 -3.01 10.28
CA TYR A 190 19.56 -3.46 9.79
C TYR A 190 19.68 -4.97 9.58
N ALA A 191 18.76 -5.79 10.08
CA ALA A 191 18.81 -7.24 9.92
C ALA A 191 18.60 -7.65 8.46
N LYS A 192 19.66 -8.08 7.79
CA LYS A 192 19.67 -8.46 6.37
C LYS A 192 18.65 -9.57 6.07
N GLU A 193 18.53 -10.54 6.97
CA GLU A 193 17.58 -11.64 6.89
C GLU A 193 16.11 -11.21 7.00
N LEU A 194 15.84 -10.01 7.51
CA LEU A 194 14.50 -9.43 7.60
C LEU A 194 14.20 -8.42 6.48
N GLY A 195 15.14 -8.25 5.53
CA GLY A 195 15.04 -7.25 4.48
C GLY A 195 15.40 -5.84 4.99
N GLY A 196 16.40 -5.75 5.89
CA GLY A 196 16.91 -4.47 6.39
C GLY A 196 17.55 -3.62 5.30
N GLY A 197 17.75 -2.34 5.61
CA GLY A 197 18.31 -1.32 4.75
C GLY A 197 17.33 -0.16 4.53
N CYS A 198 17.89 1.05 4.39
CA CYS A 198 17.09 2.27 4.21
C CYS A 198 16.29 2.26 2.89
N LEU A 199 16.79 1.58 1.87
CA LEU A 199 16.17 1.55 0.54
C LEU A 199 14.79 0.87 0.58
N LEU A 200 14.68 -0.33 1.18
CA LEU A 200 13.41 -1.04 1.29
C LEU A 200 12.46 -0.36 2.28
N ASP A 201 12.97 0.16 3.40
CA ASP A 201 12.12 0.73 4.45
C ASP A 201 11.61 2.13 4.09
N MET A 202 12.50 3.03 3.69
CA MET A 202 12.19 4.44 3.41
C MET A 202 12.33 4.82 1.94
N GLY A 203 13.30 4.25 1.20
CA GLY A 203 13.57 4.59 -0.19
C GLY A 203 12.43 4.26 -1.15
N ILE A 204 11.55 3.34 -0.78
CA ILE A 204 10.33 3.06 -1.55
C ILE A 204 9.44 4.30 -1.69
N TYR A 205 9.42 5.22 -0.71
CA TYR A 205 8.56 6.40 -0.76
C TYR A 205 8.99 7.43 -1.82
N PRO A 206 10.28 7.87 -1.90
CA PRO A 206 10.71 8.72 -3.02
C PRO A 206 10.54 8.03 -4.38
N ILE A 207 10.77 6.71 -4.47
CA ILE A 207 10.56 5.92 -5.70
C ILE A 207 9.08 5.95 -6.09
N ALA A 208 8.19 5.67 -5.14
CA ALA A 208 6.75 5.66 -5.38
C ALA A 208 6.24 7.05 -5.79
N LEU A 209 6.71 8.10 -5.11
CA LEU A 209 6.31 9.46 -5.46
C LEU A 209 6.74 9.83 -6.88
N ASP A 210 7.98 9.53 -7.25
CA ASP A 210 8.47 9.75 -8.61
C ASP A 210 7.66 8.95 -9.65
N ALA A 211 7.38 7.67 -9.38
CA ALA A 211 6.58 6.81 -10.26
C ALA A 211 5.12 7.30 -10.42
N LEU A 212 4.56 7.98 -9.42
CA LEU A 212 3.21 8.56 -9.50
C LEU A 212 3.11 9.67 -10.54
N PHE A 213 4.21 10.40 -10.77
CA PHE A 213 4.26 11.54 -11.69
C PHE A 213 4.96 11.23 -13.01
N ASN A 214 5.81 10.21 -13.04
CA ASN A 214 6.53 9.83 -14.25
C ASN A 214 6.83 8.32 -14.28
N ILE A 215 6.09 7.57 -15.09
CA ILE A 215 6.15 6.11 -15.18
C ILE A 215 7.11 5.59 -16.28
N SER A 216 7.74 6.47 -17.06
CA SER A 216 8.65 6.05 -18.12
C SER A 216 9.96 5.46 -17.55
N GLU A 217 10.63 4.59 -18.31
CA GLU A 217 11.92 4.04 -17.89
C GLU A 217 13.02 5.12 -18.00
N PRO A 218 13.98 5.16 -17.07
CA PRO A 218 15.07 6.12 -17.10
C PRO A 218 16.02 5.85 -18.29
N THR A 219 16.53 6.92 -18.89
CA THR A 219 17.53 6.85 -19.98
C THR A 219 18.96 7.01 -19.51
N THR A 220 19.14 7.65 -18.36
CA THR A 220 20.46 7.88 -17.73
C THR A 220 20.28 7.77 -16.24
N GLU A 221 21.25 7.14 -15.57
CA GLU A 221 21.15 6.85 -14.15
C GLU A 221 22.51 6.99 -13.45
N PHE A 222 22.51 7.56 -12.26
CA PHE A 222 23.61 7.57 -11.31
C PHE A 222 23.10 7.13 -9.94
N ILE A 223 23.75 6.14 -9.34
CA ILE A 223 23.40 5.61 -8.02
C ILE A 223 24.65 5.62 -7.14
N SER A 224 24.51 6.11 -5.92
CA SER A 224 25.55 6.09 -4.90
C SER A 224 25.01 5.44 -3.63
N HIS A 225 25.73 4.48 -3.09
CA HIS A 225 25.39 3.77 -1.86
C HIS A 225 26.45 4.00 -0.79
N HIS A 226 26.00 4.16 0.45
CA HIS A 226 26.80 3.86 1.63
C HIS A 226 26.23 2.61 2.27
N LEU A 227 27.13 1.71 2.72
CA LEU A 227 26.74 0.45 3.35
C LEU A 227 27.09 0.49 4.84
N ALA A 228 26.16 0.03 5.66
CA ALA A 228 26.42 -0.25 7.07
C ALA A 228 27.43 -1.40 7.22
N PRO A 229 28.04 -1.60 8.41
CA PRO A 229 29.07 -2.62 8.61
C PRO A 229 28.63 -4.07 8.29
N ASN A 230 27.33 -4.35 8.31
CA ASN A 230 26.78 -5.65 7.93
C ASN A 230 26.39 -5.76 6.44
N GLY A 231 26.66 -4.72 5.65
CA GLY A 231 26.48 -4.70 4.20
C GLY A 231 25.05 -4.40 3.73
N VAL A 232 24.17 -3.87 4.58
CA VAL A 232 22.88 -3.31 4.14
C VAL A 232 23.05 -1.83 3.82
N GLU A 233 22.22 -1.31 2.93
CA GLU A 233 22.25 0.09 2.53
C GLU A 233 21.71 0.96 3.67
N ASP A 234 22.51 1.92 4.16
CA ASP A 234 22.08 2.88 5.17
C ASP A 234 22.05 4.34 4.67
N ASP A 235 22.50 4.57 3.43
CA ASP A 235 22.33 5.83 2.72
C ASP A 235 22.39 5.57 1.21
N VAL A 236 21.38 6.02 0.46
CA VAL A 236 21.31 5.84 -0.99
C VAL A 236 20.85 7.14 -1.64
N THR A 237 21.64 7.64 -2.58
CA THR A 237 21.29 8.74 -3.47
C THR A 237 21.21 8.20 -4.90
N TRP A 238 20.14 8.53 -5.61
CA TRP A 238 20.02 8.19 -7.02
C TRP A 238 19.46 9.35 -7.83
N ILE A 239 20.03 9.52 -9.01
CA ILE A 239 19.65 10.55 -9.96
C ILE A 239 19.40 9.85 -11.28
N TYR A 240 18.29 10.15 -11.91
CA TYR A 240 18.01 9.62 -13.24
C TYR A 240 17.22 10.60 -14.09
N GLN A 241 17.33 10.41 -15.40
CA GLN A 241 16.64 11.22 -16.39
C GLN A 241 15.64 10.38 -17.16
N ARG A 242 14.44 10.93 -17.35
CA ARG A 242 13.36 10.38 -18.15
C ARG A 242 12.87 11.46 -19.11
N GLY A 243 13.28 11.37 -20.37
CA GLY A 243 13.03 12.45 -21.32
C GLY A 243 13.62 13.76 -20.84
N GLN A 244 12.79 14.78 -20.60
CA GLN A 244 13.21 16.08 -20.07
C GLN A 244 13.18 16.17 -18.54
N VAL A 245 12.62 15.19 -17.84
CA VAL A 245 12.50 15.20 -16.39
C VAL A 245 13.73 14.59 -15.74
N THR A 246 14.35 15.35 -14.85
CA THR A 246 15.43 14.85 -13.98
C THR A 246 14.88 14.62 -12.57
N SER A 247 15.01 13.39 -12.08
CA SER A 247 14.64 13.03 -10.70
C SER A 247 15.90 12.91 -9.84
N THR A 248 15.90 13.56 -8.67
CA THR A 248 16.95 13.46 -7.65
C THR A 248 16.33 12.97 -6.36
N LEU A 249 16.66 11.76 -5.98
CA LEU A 249 16.02 11.07 -4.87
C LEU A 249 17.06 10.59 -3.86
N HIS A 250 16.71 10.66 -2.57
CA HIS A 250 17.66 10.33 -1.49
C HIS A 250 16.92 9.66 -0.32
N THR A 251 17.54 8.64 0.27
CA THR A 251 17.09 8.01 1.51
C THR A 251 18.26 7.73 2.44
N SER A 252 18.08 7.89 3.76
CA SER A 252 19.16 7.76 4.73
C SER A 252 18.69 7.30 6.11
N PHE A 253 19.39 6.31 6.67
CA PHE A 253 19.38 5.98 8.10
C PHE A 253 20.48 6.72 8.87
N ARG A 254 21.36 7.45 8.18
CA ARG A 254 22.52 8.11 8.79
C ARG A 254 22.25 9.53 9.25
N SER A 255 21.28 10.19 8.61
CA SER A 255 21.02 11.61 8.85
C SER A 255 19.53 11.95 8.76
N GLN A 256 19.15 13.00 9.48
CA GLN A 256 17.89 13.68 9.26
C GLN A 256 17.97 14.42 7.93
N LEU A 257 17.12 14.04 6.98
CA LEU A 257 16.91 14.76 5.73
C LEU A 257 15.76 15.77 5.88
N ASN A 258 15.57 16.63 4.88
CA ASN A 258 14.47 17.61 4.88
C ASN A 258 13.11 16.95 4.82
N ASN A 259 13.05 15.72 4.28
CA ASN A 259 11.81 14.94 4.15
C ASN A 259 10.74 15.60 3.29
N ASP A 260 11.16 16.51 2.42
CA ASP A 260 10.30 17.24 1.47
C ASP A 260 10.32 16.58 0.10
N ALA A 261 9.24 16.79 -0.66
CA ALA A 261 9.21 16.57 -2.10
C ALA A 261 8.95 17.89 -2.85
N TRP A 262 9.58 18.01 -4.02
CA TRP A 262 9.47 19.16 -4.90
C TRP A 262 9.23 18.72 -6.33
N PHE A 263 8.22 19.31 -6.97
CA PHE A 263 7.94 19.17 -8.38
C PHE A 263 8.15 20.54 -9.03
N ILE A 264 9.20 20.66 -9.85
CA ILE A 264 9.62 21.91 -10.45
C ILE A 264 9.29 21.85 -11.93
N GLY A 265 8.41 22.75 -12.35
CA GLY A 265 7.99 22.89 -13.73
C GLY A 265 8.49 24.16 -14.38
N SER A 266 8.14 24.35 -15.64
CA SER A 266 8.54 25.50 -16.45
C SER A 266 7.86 26.83 -16.04
N LYS A 267 6.76 26.76 -15.26
CA LYS A 267 5.99 27.93 -14.82
C LYS A 267 5.87 28.06 -13.31
N GLY A 268 5.99 26.97 -12.58
CA GLY A 268 5.76 26.97 -11.14
C GLY A 268 6.41 25.78 -10.44
N THR A 269 6.23 25.73 -9.13
CA THR A 269 6.80 24.69 -8.28
C THR A 269 5.79 24.25 -7.25
N ILE A 270 5.73 22.93 -6.98
CA ILE A 270 4.96 22.36 -5.89
C ILE A 270 5.94 21.87 -4.83
N ARG A 271 5.66 22.19 -3.57
CA ARG A 271 6.36 21.65 -2.40
C ARG A 271 5.40 20.82 -1.56
N ILE A 272 5.86 19.65 -1.11
CA ILE A 272 5.11 18.76 -0.21
C ILE A 272 6.01 18.44 0.98
N PRO A 273 5.81 19.08 2.13
CA PRO A 273 6.52 18.71 3.38
C PRO A 273 6.09 17.33 3.84
N ASP A 274 7.02 16.61 4.49
CA ASP A 274 6.78 15.28 5.05
C ASP A 274 5.97 14.39 4.09
N PHE A 275 6.40 14.38 2.83
CA PHE A 275 5.61 13.89 1.69
C PHE A 275 5.09 12.45 1.84
N TRP A 276 5.80 11.58 2.57
CA TRP A 276 5.32 10.20 2.80
C TRP A 276 4.04 10.16 3.64
N SER A 277 3.81 11.18 4.49
CA SER A 277 2.66 11.35 5.37
C SER A 277 1.96 12.70 5.17
N ALA A 278 2.09 13.28 3.99
CA ALA A 278 1.71 14.65 3.65
C ALA A 278 0.31 15.03 4.18
N LYS A 279 0.25 16.14 4.94
CA LYS A 279 -0.99 16.79 5.35
C LYS A 279 -1.27 18.05 4.54
N GLU A 280 -0.26 18.60 3.89
CA GLU A 280 -0.34 19.84 3.16
C GLU A 280 0.56 19.85 1.93
N CYS A 281 0.25 20.71 0.98
CA CYS A 281 1.10 21.00 -0.18
C CYS A 281 0.92 22.45 -0.61
N PHE A 282 1.94 22.97 -1.26
CA PHE A 282 2.06 24.38 -1.64
C PHE A 282 2.35 24.52 -3.11
N LEU A 283 1.64 25.41 -3.78
CA LEU A 283 1.89 25.80 -5.17
C LEU A 283 2.52 27.20 -5.22
N TYR A 284 3.62 27.36 -5.95
CA TYR A 284 4.35 28.61 -6.12
C TYR A 284 4.49 29.01 -7.59
N ASP A 285 4.39 30.31 -7.87
CA ASP A 285 4.90 30.95 -9.08
C ASP A 285 6.16 31.76 -8.70
N GLY A 286 7.33 31.29 -9.13
CA GLY A 286 8.62 31.76 -8.62
C GLY A 286 8.72 31.62 -7.10
N ASN A 287 8.83 32.73 -6.39
CA ASN A 287 8.85 32.77 -4.91
C ASN A 287 7.49 33.11 -4.29
N SER A 288 6.46 33.35 -5.10
CA SER A 288 5.15 33.77 -4.64
C SER A 288 4.27 32.54 -4.37
N LEU A 289 3.71 32.43 -3.18
CA LEU A 289 2.74 31.39 -2.86
C LEU A 289 1.43 31.69 -3.62
N VAL A 290 0.98 30.75 -4.45
CA VAL A 290 -0.24 30.81 -5.23
C VAL A 290 -1.39 30.15 -4.50
N GLU A 291 -1.16 28.92 -4.02
CA GLU A 291 -2.18 28.13 -3.31
C GLU A 291 -1.52 27.29 -2.22
N HIS A 292 -2.21 27.17 -1.09
CA HIS A 292 -1.89 26.25 0.00
C HIS A 292 -3.08 25.34 0.22
N PHE A 293 -2.85 24.03 0.15
CA PHE A 293 -3.82 23.01 0.51
C PHE A 293 -3.38 22.30 1.79
N ALA A 294 -4.31 22.13 2.72
CA ALA A 294 -4.11 21.30 3.91
C ALA A 294 -5.34 20.41 4.12
N ASP A 295 -5.12 19.16 4.44
CA ASP A 295 -6.21 18.26 4.83
C ASP A 295 -6.49 18.34 6.33
N ALA A 296 -7.74 18.13 6.71
CA ALA A 296 -8.21 18.18 8.09
C ALA A 296 -8.38 16.79 8.72
N ARG A 297 -7.67 15.76 8.18
CA ARG A 297 -7.79 14.40 8.72
C ARG A 297 -7.39 14.32 10.19
N GLU A 298 -8.12 13.51 10.94
CA GLU A 298 -7.83 13.22 12.35
C GLU A 298 -6.85 12.05 12.48
N GLY A 299 -6.90 11.08 11.55
CA GLY A 299 -6.02 9.92 11.51
C GLY A 299 -4.63 10.23 10.98
N SER A 300 -3.82 9.19 10.88
CA SER A 300 -2.46 9.27 10.31
C SER A 300 -2.47 9.36 8.78
N GLY A 301 -3.55 8.87 8.13
CA GLY A 301 -3.73 8.81 6.68
C GLY A 301 -3.97 7.40 6.15
N PHE A 302 -3.86 6.36 7.00
CA PHE A 302 -4.16 4.97 6.61
C PHE A 302 -5.65 4.77 6.35
N GLU A 303 -6.53 5.56 6.96
CA GLU A 303 -7.97 5.52 6.73
C GLU A 303 -8.34 5.63 5.25
N PHE A 304 -7.57 6.35 4.45
CA PHE A 304 -7.83 6.50 3.02
C PHE A 304 -7.58 5.20 2.24
N GLU A 305 -6.44 4.53 2.48
CA GLU A 305 -6.15 3.25 1.81
C GLU A 305 -7.03 2.12 2.34
N ILE A 306 -7.33 2.09 3.65
CA ILE A 306 -8.23 1.11 4.27
C ILE A 306 -9.64 1.23 3.68
N SER A 307 -10.18 2.44 3.62
CA SER A 307 -11.50 2.70 3.02
C SER A 307 -11.53 2.33 1.55
N HIS A 308 -10.46 2.66 0.79
CA HIS A 308 -10.35 2.28 -0.63
C HIS A 308 -10.30 0.75 -0.81
N ALA A 309 -9.46 0.05 -0.05
CA ALA A 309 -9.36 -1.40 -0.13
C ALA A 309 -10.70 -2.08 0.21
N SER A 310 -11.37 -1.61 1.28
CA SER A 310 -12.68 -2.12 1.66
C SER A 310 -13.76 -1.86 0.60
N ASP A 311 -13.77 -0.68 -0.01
CA ASP A 311 -14.69 -0.35 -1.12
C ASP A 311 -14.48 -1.30 -2.31
N LYS A 312 -13.23 -1.57 -2.69
CA LYS A 312 -12.90 -2.52 -3.76
C LYS A 312 -13.33 -3.94 -3.43
N ILE A 313 -13.08 -4.40 -2.20
CA ILE A 313 -13.50 -5.72 -1.72
C ILE A 313 -15.03 -5.85 -1.77
N LEU A 314 -15.77 -4.87 -1.26
CA LEU A 314 -17.25 -4.87 -1.24
C LEU A 314 -17.84 -4.85 -2.66
N LYS A 315 -17.16 -4.25 -3.63
CA LYS A 315 -17.53 -4.25 -5.05
C LYS A 315 -17.10 -5.52 -5.79
N GLY A 316 -16.39 -6.45 -5.14
CA GLY A 316 -15.88 -7.67 -5.75
C GLY A 316 -14.71 -7.48 -6.70
N GLU A 317 -14.06 -6.30 -6.68
CA GLU A 317 -12.84 -6.01 -7.45
C GLU A 317 -11.65 -6.79 -6.85
N LYS A 318 -10.63 -7.07 -7.67
CA LYS A 318 -9.51 -7.94 -7.26
C LYS A 318 -8.19 -7.21 -7.09
N GLU A 319 -8.10 -5.99 -7.59
CA GLU A 319 -6.94 -5.09 -7.41
C GLU A 319 -7.40 -3.63 -7.28
N SER A 320 -6.52 -2.80 -6.79
CA SER A 320 -6.74 -1.35 -6.69
C SER A 320 -6.56 -0.68 -8.05
N SER A 321 -7.38 0.33 -8.33
CA SER A 321 -7.18 1.22 -9.47
C SER A 321 -6.12 2.29 -9.22
N ILE A 322 -5.67 2.48 -7.97
CA ILE A 322 -4.66 3.47 -7.56
C ILE A 322 -3.31 2.79 -7.37
N VAL A 323 -3.23 1.75 -6.54
CA VAL A 323 -2.05 0.91 -6.36
C VAL A 323 -2.31 -0.43 -7.05
N SER A 324 -2.25 -0.42 -8.39
CA SER A 324 -2.46 -1.63 -9.18
C SER A 324 -1.26 -2.58 -9.07
N HIS A 325 -1.47 -3.85 -9.42
CA HIS A 325 -0.38 -4.83 -9.48
C HIS A 325 0.75 -4.39 -10.44
N MET A 326 0.42 -3.60 -11.47
CA MET A 326 1.43 -3.03 -12.37
C MET A 326 2.32 -2.02 -11.63
N ILE A 327 1.73 -1.14 -10.82
CA ILE A 327 2.50 -0.18 -10.01
C ILE A 327 3.39 -0.91 -9.02
N SER A 328 2.88 -1.90 -8.29
CA SER A 328 3.72 -2.71 -7.37
C SER A 328 4.90 -3.39 -8.08
N ARG A 329 4.70 -3.89 -9.32
CA ARG A 329 5.79 -4.42 -10.16
C ARG A 329 6.86 -3.37 -10.47
N GLN A 330 6.43 -2.16 -10.84
CA GLN A 330 7.35 -1.06 -11.14
C GLN A 330 8.15 -0.65 -9.89
N LEU A 331 7.50 -0.56 -8.74
CA LEU A 331 8.16 -0.19 -7.48
C LEU A 331 9.21 -1.22 -7.07
N ILE A 332 8.85 -2.51 -7.03
CA ILE A 332 9.82 -3.55 -6.61
C ILE A 332 10.93 -3.75 -7.64
N LYS A 333 10.62 -3.66 -8.95
CA LYS A 333 11.64 -3.70 -9.98
C LYS A 333 12.65 -2.57 -9.76
N ARG A 334 12.18 -1.36 -9.55
CA ARG A 334 13.03 -0.18 -9.33
C ARG A 334 13.88 -0.30 -8.07
N LEU A 335 13.30 -0.76 -6.96
CA LEU A 335 14.04 -1.06 -5.74
C LEU A 335 15.17 -2.06 -5.98
N ASN A 336 14.90 -3.13 -6.72
CA ASN A 336 15.90 -4.16 -7.03
C ASN A 336 16.99 -3.62 -7.98
N ASP A 337 16.64 -2.85 -9.00
CA ASP A 337 17.60 -2.25 -9.92
C ASP A 337 18.58 -1.33 -9.17
N ILE A 338 18.08 -0.47 -8.27
CA ILE A 338 18.91 0.41 -7.43
C ILE A 338 19.79 -0.40 -6.49
N ARG A 339 19.29 -1.49 -5.93
CA ARG A 339 20.03 -2.31 -4.96
C ARG A 339 21.14 -3.15 -5.56
N LEU A 340 21.02 -3.53 -6.84
CA LEU A 340 21.98 -4.37 -7.54
C LEU A 340 23.14 -3.57 -8.19
N ASN A 341 23.00 -2.26 -8.34
CA ASN A 341 24.00 -1.35 -8.86
C ASN A 341 24.83 -0.73 -7.73
#